data_8941c86395a315f01ba3bf8d5f4f4bbc
#
_entry.id   8941c86395a315f01ba3bf8d5f4f4bbc
#
_cell.length_a   1.000
_cell.length_b   1.000
_cell.length_c   1.000
_cell.angle_alpha   90.00
_cell.angle_beta   90.00
_cell.angle_gamma   90.00
#
_symmetry.space_group_name_H-M   'P 1'
#
loop_
_entity.id
_entity.type
_entity.pdbx_description
1 polymer ?
#
loop_
_entity_poly.entity_id
_entity_poly.type
_entity_poly.pdbx_seq_one_letter_code
_entity_poly.pdbx_strand_id
1 'polypeptide(L)'
;RLVGSEMCIRDSGYGDDCTIWGGELIRCSRTEYRRLSHHLYLPMPGGDIAAREPWRMAVSLLYSLYGENMPLPDNFVKRVGEDRIKLVSRMIARRINTPLSSGAGRLFDAVASLLGIADFNRYRSEAPQKLEQVADRSILKIYPFDKDNPLDFSWLVKAVLNDLQKGVPRSEIASAFHRTYAAMWCVELAKQAVRQKLSRVVLCGGVFQNKLLVDILMPMLRQLGLQPYLPASVPCNDAGIAVGQMAVTAAWIEQSMNHNDKRHARVVVGL
;
A
#
# COMPACT_ATOMS: atom_id res chain seq x y z
N ARG A 1 -2.10 -16.05 -11.48
CA ARG A 1 -1.31 -17.03 -10.68
C ARG A 1 -0.95 -16.38 -9.36
N LEU A 2 -1.74 -16.61 -8.32
CA LEU A 2 -1.30 -16.46 -6.95
C LEU A 2 -0.43 -17.69 -6.62
N VAL A 3 0.79 -17.69 -7.13
CA VAL A 3 1.79 -18.67 -6.73
C VAL A 3 2.77 -17.92 -5.85
N GLY A 4 2.46 -17.82 -4.58
CA GLY A 4 3.44 -17.48 -3.60
C GLY A 4 4.11 -18.76 -3.13
N SER A 5 5.42 -18.87 -3.26
CA SER A 5 6.17 -19.78 -2.43
C SER A 5 6.02 -19.31 -0.98
N GLU A 6 5.65 -20.21 -0.09
CA GLU A 6 5.11 -19.95 1.26
C GLU A 6 5.99 -19.15 2.22
N MET A 7 7.20 -18.80 1.90
CA MET A 7 8.15 -18.20 2.85
C MET A 7 8.41 -16.70 2.70
N CYS A 8 7.97 -16.03 1.63
CA CYS A 8 8.38 -14.66 1.35
C CYS A 8 7.25 -13.63 1.41
N ILE A 9 6.03 -14.03 1.71
CA ILE A 9 4.86 -13.16 1.56
C ILE A 9 4.30 -12.81 2.91
N ARG A 10 4.87 -11.81 3.55
CA ARG A 10 4.32 -11.38 4.84
C ARG A 10 3.38 -10.18 4.75
N ASP A 11 3.52 -9.29 3.78
CA ASP A 11 2.71 -8.06 3.66
C ASP A 11 2.41 -7.68 2.22
N SER A 12 3.04 -8.34 1.27
CA SER A 12 2.96 -8.04 -0.15
C SER A 12 3.43 -9.26 -0.93
N GLY A 13 2.80 -9.57 -2.04
CA GLY A 13 3.15 -10.71 -2.90
C GLY A 13 3.82 -10.22 -4.18
N TYR A 14 4.65 -11.06 -4.81
CA TYR A 14 5.13 -10.78 -6.15
C TYR A 14 3.98 -10.83 -7.14
N GLY A 15 3.84 -9.75 -7.89
CA GLY A 15 2.90 -9.65 -9.00
C GLY A 15 3.44 -10.26 -10.28
N ASP A 16 2.63 -10.22 -11.35
CA ASP A 16 3.00 -10.75 -12.66
C ASP A 16 4.16 -9.98 -13.32
N ASP A 17 4.43 -8.77 -12.87
CA ASP A 17 5.54 -7.91 -13.31
C ASP A 17 6.82 -8.09 -12.49
N CYS A 18 6.90 -9.12 -11.67
CA CYS A 18 8.03 -9.40 -10.78
C CYS A 18 8.34 -8.28 -9.78
N THR A 19 7.35 -7.44 -9.44
CA THR A 19 7.47 -6.45 -8.38
C THR A 19 6.65 -6.86 -7.16
N ILE A 20 6.93 -6.25 -6.01
CA ILE A 20 6.21 -6.53 -4.77
C ILE A 20 4.95 -5.66 -4.71
N TRP A 21 3.78 -6.28 -4.85
CA TRP A 21 2.48 -5.60 -4.79
C TRP A 21 1.98 -5.46 -3.35
N GLY A 22 1.09 -4.50 -3.12
CA GLY A 22 0.46 -4.27 -1.80
C GLY A 22 -0.24 -2.91 -1.71
N GLY A 23 -0.44 -2.23 -2.84
CA GLY A 23 -1.18 -0.98 -2.96
C GLY A 23 -1.83 -0.88 -4.34
N GLU A 24 -2.64 -1.89 -4.70
CA GLU A 24 -3.24 -2.05 -6.02
C GLU A 24 -4.75 -1.82 -6.00
N LEU A 25 -5.26 -1.32 -7.11
CA LEU A 25 -6.65 -1.44 -7.50
C LEU A 25 -6.79 -2.52 -8.56
N ILE A 26 -7.53 -3.57 -8.21
CA ILE A 26 -7.71 -4.74 -9.04
C ILE A 26 -9.19 -4.90 -9.38
N ARG A 27 -9.51 -5.04 -10.66
CA ARG A 27 -10.79 -5.58 -11.10
C ARG A 27 -10.69 -7.11 -11.07
N CYS A 28 -11.58 -7.77 -10.38
CA CYS A 28 -11.56 -9.23 -10.31
C CYS A 28 -12.96 -9.83 -10.49
N SER A 29 -12.97 -11.07 -10.97
CA SER A 29 -14.08 -12.01 -10.91
C SER A 29 -13.68 -13.18 -10.01
N ARG A 30 -14.41 -14.28 -10.06
CA ARG A 30 -14.04 -15.51 -9.34
C ARG A 30 -12.78 -16.19 -9.90
N THR A 31 -12.46 -15.97 -11.19
CA THR A 31 -11.41 -16.72 -11.91
C THR A 31 -10.39 -15.85 -12.61
N GLU A 32 -10.67 -14.55 -12.75
CA GLU A 32 -9.83 -13.63 -13.49
C GLU A 32 -9.60 -12.36 -12.69
N TYR A 33 -8.45 -11.75 -12.89
CA TYR A 33 -8.17 -10.42 -12.36
C TYR A 33 -7.40 -9.57 -13.38
N ARG A 34 -7.53 -8.25 -13.21
CA ARG A 34 -6.77 -7.24 -13.96
C ARG A 34 -6.40 -6.10 -13.03
N ARG A 35 -5.13 -5.78 -12.93
CA ARG A 35 -4.66 -4.59 -12.23
C ARG A 35 -5.04 -3.35 -13.05
N LEU A 36 -5.72 -2.39 -12.42
CA LEU A 36 -6.19 -1.16 -13.04
C LEU A 36 -5.26 0.01 -12.72
N SER A 37 -4.81 0.10 -11.48
CA SER A 37 -3.89 1.12 -10.99
C SER A 37 -3.15 0.63 -9.74
N HIS A 38 -2.09 1.30 -9.38
CA HIS A 38 -1.26 0.96 -8.22
C HIS A 38 -0.53 2.19 -7.70
N HIS A 39 0.00 2.09 -6.47
CA HIS A 39 0.93 3.06 -5.90
C HIS A 39 2.19 3.22 -6.76
N LEU A 40 2.86 4.36 -6.57
CA LEU A 40 4.24 4.53 -7.03
C LEU A 40 5.11 3.36 -6.52
N TYR A 41 5.93 2.81 -7.41
CA TYR A 41 6.94 1.85 -7.00
C TYR A 41 8.05 2.52 -6.22
N LEU A 42 8.28 2.04 -5.01
CA LEU A 42 9.40 2.46 -4.17
C LEU A 42 10.44 1.34 -4.10
N PRO A 43 11.72 1.62 -4.33
CA PRO A 43 12.80 0.70 -4.01
C PRO A 43 12.75 0.31 -2.53
N MET A 44 12.95 -0.96 -2.21
CA MET A 44 13.09 -1.46 -0.83
C MET A 44 14.58 -1.74 -0.54
N PRO A 45 15.35 -0.78 -0.02
CA PRO A 45 16.79 -0.94 0.15
C PRO A 45 17.12 -1.98 1.22
N GLY A 46 17.68 -3.11 0.78
CA GLY A 46 17.94 -4.28 1.62
C GLY A 46 16.79 -5.29 1.65
N GLY A 47 15.78 -5.16 0.77
CA GLY A 47 14.65 -6.07 0.73
C GLY A 47 13.84 -6.06 2.03
N ASP A 48 13.70 -7.21 2.69
CA ASP A 48 12.92 -7.36 3.94
C ASP A 48 13.42 -6.47 5.08
N ILE A 49 14.69 -6.07 5.09
CA ILE A 49 15.23 -5.15 6.09
C ILE A 49 14.52 -3.80 6.00
N ALA A 50 14.14 -3.34 4.81
CA ALA A 50 13.41 -2.08 4.64
C ALA A 50 12.03 -2.10 5.34
N ALA A 51 11.41 -3.28 5.48
CA ALA A 51 10.17 -3.43 6.25
C ALA A 51 10.40 -3.40 7.78
N ARG A 52 11.60 -3.74 8.23
CA ARG A 52 12.00 -3.67 9.66
C ARG A 52 12.58 -2.31 10.03
N GLU A 53 13.10 -1.59 9.06
CA GLU A 53 13.76 -0.30 9.21
C GLU A 53 13.03 0.80 8.41
N PRO A 54 11.87 1.32 8.90
CA PRO A 54 11.08 2.39 8.26
C PRO A 54 11.89 3.57 7.74
N TRP A 55 13.00 3.93 8.41
CA TRP A 55 13.87 4.99 7.93
C TRP A 55 14.45 4.75 6.54
N ARG A 56 14.67 3.49 6.14
CA ARG A 56 15.11 3.14 4.78
C ARG A 56 14.03 3.48 3.75
N MET A 57 12.75 3.25 4.12
CA MET A 57 11.63 3.62 3.26
C MET A 57 11.44 5.12 3.18
N ALA A 58 11.75 5.88 4.25
CA ALA A 58 11.77 7.34 4.21
C ALA A 58 12.82 7.86 3.22
N VAL A 59 14.06 7.33 3.28
CA VAL A 59 15.10 7.66 2.30
C VAL A 59 14.68 7.26 0.89
N SER A 60 14.11 6.06 0.72
CA SER A 60 13.64 5.57 -0.58
C SER A 60 12.56 6.48 -1.17
N LEU A 61 11.57 6.87 -0.39
CA LEU A 61 10.50 7.77 -0.80
C LEU A 61 11.06 9.13 -1.25
N LEU A 62 11.90 9.75 -0.44
CA LEU A 62 12.49 11.04 -0.76
C LEU A 62 13.42 10.96 -1.98
N TYR A 63 14.25 9.93 -2.06
CA TYR A 63 15.13 9.71 -3.20
C TYR A 63 14.35 9.47 -4.50
N SER A 64 13.27 8.72 -4.46
CA SER A 64 12.42 8.46 -5.63
C SER A 64 11.73 9.70 -6.16
N LEU A 65 11.41 10.67 -5.28
CA LEU A 65 10.73 11.91 -5.66
C LEU A 65 11.68 13.05 -6.02
N TYR A 66 12.86 13.12 -5.40
CA TYR A 66 13.75 14.29 -5.50
C TYR A 66 15.17 13.94 -5.97
N GLY A 67 15.51 12.66 -6.13
CA GLY A 67 16.85 12.22 -6.48
C GLY A 67 17.88 12.51 -5.39
N GLU A 68 19.10 12.84 -5.79
CA GLU A 68 20.23 13.11 -4.88
C GLU A 68 20.01 14.40 -4.04
N ASN A 69 19.21 15.33 -4.54
CA ASN A 69 18.87 16.59 -3.86
C ASN A 69 17.65 16.50 -2.95
N MET A 70 17.36 15.32 -2.43
CA MET A 70 16.20 15.10 -1.57
C MET A 70 16.22 15.97 -0.31
N PRO A 71 15.09 16.61 0.06
CA PRO A 71 15.00 17.40 1.27
C PRO A 71 14.98 16.49 2.49
N LEU A 72 16.03 16.55 3.31
CA LEU A 72 16.16 15.77 4.53
C LEU A 72 15.87 16.66 5.75
N PRO A 73 14.84 16.37 6.56
CA PRO A 73 14.62 17.07 7.80
C PRO A 73 15.80 16.87 8.77
N ASP A 74 16.31 17.95 9.38
CA ASP A 74 17.47 17.90 10.30
C ASP A 74 17.31 16.85 11.40
N ASN A 75 16.11 16.77 11.98
CA ASN A 75 15.81 15.81 13.01
C ASN A 75 15.84 14.35 12.51
N PHE A 76 15.48 14.12 11.27
CA PHE A 76 15.62 12.81 10.62
C PHE A 76 17.09 12.43 10.44
N VAL A 77 17.90 13.37 9.93
CA VAL A 77 19.35 13.16 9.75
C VAL A 77 20.03 12.86 11.10
N LYS A 78 19.68 13.62 12.16
CA LYS A 78 20.22 13.39 13.52
C LYS A 78 19.91 12.00 14.09
N ARG A 79 18.71 11.46 13.79
CA ARG A 79 18.30 10.13 14.30
C ARG A 79 18.90 8.98 13.51
N VAL A 80 18.96 9.11 12.20
CA VAL A 80 19.37 8.03 11.29
C VAL A 80 20.87 8.02 11.08
N GLY A 81 21.48 9.19 10.94
CA GLY A 81 22.90 9.38 10.62
C GLY A 81 23.15 9.52 9.10
N GLU A 82 23.95 10.53 8.75
CA GLU A 82 24.26 10.83 7.34
C GLU A 82 24.86 9.67 6.56
N ASP A 83 25.78 8.92 7.17
CA ASP A 83 26.46 7.83 6.48
C ASP A 83 25.51 6.69 6.10
N ARG A 84 24.53 6.40 6.97
CA ARG A 84 23.49 5.42 6.69
C ARG A 84 22.59 5.90 5.54
N ILE A 85 22.19 7.18 5.55
CA ILE A 85 21.39 7.78 4.49
C ILE A 85 22.16 7.72 3.17
N LYS A 86 23.42 8.13 3.14
CA LYS A 86 24.29 8.08 1.95
C LYS A 86 24.44 6.65 1.42
N LEU A 87 24.63 5.67 2.32
CA LEU A 87 24.73 4.26 1.94
C LEU A 87 23.44 3.78 1.24
N VAL A 88 22.28 4.03 1.86
CA VAL A 88 20.98 3.63 1.29
C VAL A 88 20.70 4.33 -0.03
N SER A 89 21.00 5.63 -0.15
CA SER A 89 20.87 6.37 -1.41
C SER A 89 21.74 5.76 -2.53
N ARG A 90 22.97 5.35 -2.21
CA ARG A 90 23.85 4.64 -3.19
C ARG A 90 23.29 3.27 -3.57
N MET A 91 22.69 2.53 -2.62
CA MET A 91 22.05 1.25 -2.94
C MET A 91 20.91 1.47 -3.94
N ILE A 92 20.08 2.49 -3.73
CA ILE A 92 18.96 2.83 -4.63
C ILE A 92 19.49 3.24 -6.00
N ALA A 93 20.44 4.19 -6.06
CA ALA A 93 21.03 4.67 -7.30
C ALA A 93 21.63 3.55 -8.16
N ARG A 94 22.28 2.58 -7.51
CA ARG A 94 22.93 1.43 -8.17
C ARG A 94 22.04 0.21 -8.29
N ARG A 95 20.80 0.25 -7.83
CA ARG A 95 19.84 -0.87 -7.81
C ARG A 95 20.37 -2.12 -7.11
N ILE A 96 21.17 -1.93 -6.02
CA ILE A 96 21.76 -3.04 -5.27
C ILE A 96 20.80 -3.49 -4.18
N ASN A 97 20.26 -4.70 -4.30
CA ASN A 97 19.31 -5.29 -3.37
C ASN A 97 18.15 -4.32 -3.01
N THR A 98 17.51 -3.78 -4.04
CA THR A 98 16.42 -2.80 -3.92
C THR A 98 15.22 -3.23 -4.76
N PRO A 99 14.56 -4.36 -4.44
CA PRO A 99 13.35 -4.76 -5.15
C PRO A 99 12.31 -3.65 -5.10
N LEU A 100 11.53 -3.51 -6.17
CA LEU A 100 10.48 -2.49 -6.26
C LEU A 100 9.20 -2.98 -5.56
N SER A 101 8.55 -2.08 -4.83
CA SER A 101 7.29 -2.36 -4.16
C SER A 101 6.30 -1.22 -4.34
N SER A 102 5.06 -1.56 -4.64
CA SER A 102 3.88 -0.67 -4.56
C SER A 102 3.15 -0.79 -3.22
N GLY A 103 3.74 -1.46 -2.22
CA GLY A 103 3.10 -1.74 -0.94
C GLY A 103 2.69 -0.48 -0.17
N ALA A 104 1.41 -0.35 0.15
CA ALA A 104 0.87 0.76 0.94
C ALA A 104 1.57 0.90 2.29
N GLY A 105 1.85 -0.22 2.97
CA GLY A 105 2.57 -0.22 4.24
C GLY A 105 3.94 0.44 4.17
N ARG A 106 4.63 0.38 3.04
CA ARG A 106 5.94 1.02 2.82
C ARG A 106 5.86 2.54 2.81
N LEU A 107 4.77 3.09 2.26
CA LEU A 107 4.51 4.53 2.33
C LEU A 107 4.22 4.98 3.77
N PHE A 108 3.41 4.21 4.51
CA PHE A 108 3.12 4.49 5.92
C PHE A 108 4.38 4.39 6.80
N ASP A 109 5.23 3.38 6.57
CA ASP A 109 6.55 3.27 7.24
C ASP A 109 7.40 4.52 6.99
N ALA A 110 7.50 4.95 5.73
CA ALA A 110 8.27 6.14 5.35
C ALA A 110 7.79 7.39 6.08
N VAL A 111 6.48 7.65 6.08
CA VAL A 111 5.90 8.82 6.73
C VAL A 111 6.06 8.75 8.24
N ALA A 112 5.85 7.59 8.87
CA ALA A 112 6.06 7.41 10.30
C ALA A 112 7.51 7.74 10.72
N SER A 113 8.49 7.33 9.91
CA SER A 113 9.89 7.65 10.15
C SER A 113 10.20 9.14 9.92
N LEU A 114 9.71 9.75 8.85
CA LEU A 114 9.88 11.19 8.60
C LEU A 114 9.34 12.03 9.77
N LEU A 115 8.19 11.65 10.32
CA LEU A 115 7.61 12.29 11.49
C LEU A 115 8.36 11.97 12.80
N GLY A 116 9.35 11.07 12.79
CA GLY A 116 10.09 10.64 13.97
C GLY A 116 9.24 9.86 14.97
N ILE A 117 8.27 9.12 14.48
CA ILE A 117 7.38 8.26 15.27
C ILE A 117 8.00 6.88 15.46
N ALA A 118 8.57 6.30 14.39
CA ALA A 118 9.27 5.03 14.45
C ALA A 118 10.27 4.88 13.31
N ASP A 119 11.55 4.68 13.63
CA ASP A 119 12.62 4.41 12.67
C ASP A 119 12.88 2.89 12.53
N PHE A 120 12.39 2.08 13.49
CA PHE A 120 12.54 0.63 13.55
C PHE A 120 11.23 -0.03 13.94
N ASN A 121 10.88 -1.12 13.27
CA ASN A 121 9.74 -1.98 13.60
C ASN A 121 10.24 -3.16 14.43
N ARG A 122 9.84 -3.25 15.70
CA ARG A 122 10.12 -4.38 16.60
C ARG A 122 9.19 -5.56 16.32
N TYR A 123 8.02 -5.26 15.81
CA TYR A 123 7.03 -6.22 15.33
C TYR A 123 6.40 -5.71 14.01
N ARG A 124 5.67 -6.58 13.33
CA ARG A 124 5.09 -6.31 12.01
C ARG A 124 4.17 -5.09 12.05
N SER A 125 4.40 -4.13 11.14
CA SER A 125 3.60 -2.91 10.96
C SER A 125 3.53 -1.99 12.20
N GLU A 126 4.56 -2.00 13.07
CA GLU A 126 4.60 -1.12 14.25
C GLU A 126 4.54 0.37 13.87
N ALA A 127 5.31 0.79 12.87
CA ALA A 127 5.36 2.19 12.44
C ALA A 127 4.01 2.68 11.89
N PRO A 128 3.32 1.97 10.97
CA PRO A 128 1.96 2.30 10.57
C PRO A 128 0.96 2.37 11.72
N GLN A 129 1.01 1.44 12.67
CA GLN A 129 0.12 1.45 13.84
C GLN A 129 0.37 2.65 14.75
N LYS A 130 1.63 3.00 15.00
CA LYS A 130 1.97 4.20 15.76
C LYS A 130 1.58 5.48 15.05
N LEU A 131 1.70 5.52 13.71
CA LEU A 131 1.24 6.66 12.93
C LEU A 131 -0.28 6.84 13.05
N GLU A 132 -1.05 5.75 13.06
CA GLU A 132 -2.47 5.77 13.33
C GLU A 132 -2.80 6.27 14.75
N GLN A 133 -2.08 5.76 15.76
CA GLN A 133 -2.31 6.09 17.17
C GLN A 133 -2.03 7.56 17.50
N VAL A 134 -1.03 8.16 16.84
CA VAL A 134 -0.68 9.57 17.04
C VAL A 134 -1.68 10.50 16.37
N ALA A 135 -2.43 10.06 15.38
CA ALA A 135 -3.34 10.90 14.60
C ALA A 135 -4.49 11.47 15.45
N ASP A 136 -4.69 12.77 15.38
CA ASP A 136 -5.83 13.47 16.00
C ASP A 136 -7.07 13.35 15.12
N ARG A 137 -8.06 12.58 15.57
CA ARG A 137 -9.29 12.29 14.81
C ARG A 137 -10.16 13.53 14.56
N SER A 138 -10.00 14.60 15.34
CA SER A 138 -10.72 15.87 15.17
C SER A 138 -10.27 16.68 13.96
N ILE A 139 -9.03 16.46 13.50
CA ILE A 139 -8.45 17.17 12.36
C ILE A 139 -9.04 16.65 11.06
N LEU A 140 -9.68 17.53 10.31
CA LEU A 140 -10.33 17.21 9.03
C LEU A 140 -9.53 17.65 7.79
N LYS A 141 -8.31 18.12 7.99
CA LYS A 141 -7.42 18.64 6.92
C LYS A 141 -7.14 17.57 5.87
N ILE A 142 -7.29 17.94 4.60
CA ILE A 142 -6.84 17.19 3.44
C ILE A 142 -5.83 18.07 2.71
N TYR A 143 -4.67 17.55 2.41
CA TYR A 143 -3.68 18.25 1.60
C TYR A 143 -4.12 18.35 0.15
N PRO A 144 -3.76 19.40 -0.58
CA PRO A 144 -4.01 19.46 -2.01
C PRO A 144 -3.23 18.35 -2.73
N PHE A 145 -3.86 17.76 -3.74
CA PHE A 145 -3.24 16.76 -4.62
C PHE A 145 -3.82 16.89 -6.03
N ASP A 146 -3.11 16.34 -7.01
CA ASP A 146 -3.57 16.34 -8.39
C ASP A 146 -4.72 15.32 -8.56
N LYS A 147 -5.90 15.83 -8.92
CA LYS A 147 -7.07 14.99 -9.16
C LYS A 147 -7.01 14.26 -10.50
N ASP A 148 -6.19 14.70 -11.44
CA ASP A 148 -6.00 14.02 -12.72
C ASP A 148 -5.02 12.86 -12.59
N ASN A 149 -4.05 12.96 -11.70
CA ASN A 149 -3.16 11.88 -11.30
C ASN A 149 -3.20 11.66 -9.78
N PRO A 150 -4.30 11.10 -9.24
CA PRO A 150 -4.52 11.07 -7.78
C PRO A 150 -3.54 10.17 -7.04
N LEU A 151 -2.85 9.25 -7.70
CA LEU A 151 -1.84 8.38 -7.08
C LEU A 151 -0.41 8.90 -7.21
N ASP A 152 -0.23 10.17 -7.61
CA ASP A 152 1.03 10.89 -7.47
C ASP A 152 1.20 11.38 -6.03
N PHE A 153 1.94 10.62 -5.24
CA PHE A 153 2.19 10.94 -3.83
C PHE A 153 3.17 12.09 -3.61
N SER A 154 3.77 12.66 -4.66
CA SER A 154 4.70 13.78 -4.54
C SER A 154 4.07 14.98 -3.83
N TRP A 155 2.82 15.30 -4.15
CA TRP A 155 2.05 16.37 -3.51
C TRP A 155 1.84 16.13 -2.02
N LEU A 156 1.45 14.91 -1.65
CA LEU A 156 1.26 14.50 -0.26
C LEU A 156 2.56 14.59 0.54
N VAL A 157 3.64 14.05 0.01
CA VAL A 157 4.96 14.06 0.66
C VAL A 157 5.48 15.49 0.82
N LYS A 158 5.35 16.32 -0.22
CA LYS A 158 5.72 17.73 -0.17
C LYS A 158 4.95 18.48 0.93
N ALA A 159 3.65 18.23 1.06
CA ALA A 159 2.83 18.85 2.10
C ALA A 159 3.23 18.40 3.51
N VAL A 160 3.50 17.11 3.70
CA VAL A 160 4.01 16.55 4.97
C VAL A 160 5.34 17.21 5.35
N LEU A 161 6.30 17.31 4.43
CA LEU A 161 7.60 17.94 4.67
C LEU A 161 7.47 19.44 5.01
N ASN A 162 6.61 20.15 4.31
CA ASN A 162 6.34 21.56 4.57
C ASN A 162 5.74 21.78 5.97
N ASP A 163 4.77 20.98 6.37
CA ASP A 163 4.17 21.07 7.70
C ASP A 163 5.18 20.67 8.79
N LEU A 164 6.02 19.68 8.55
CA LEU A 164 7.12 19.30 9.43
C LEU A 164 8.10 20.47 9.64
N GLN A 165 8.49 21.15 8.55
CA GLN A 165 9.38 22.30 8.60
C GLN A 165 8.76 23.49 9.36
N LYS A 166 7.44 23.67 9.27
CA LYS A 166 6.69 24.69 10.01
C LYS A 166 6.44 24.35 11.49
N GLY A 167 6.85 23.17 11.94
CA GLY A 167 6.63 22.72 13.31
C GLY A 167 5.18 22.35 13.62
N VAL A 168 4.35 22.04 12.61
CA VAL A 168 2.98 21.56 12.83
C VAL A 168 3.02 20.28 13.68
N PRO A 169 2.11 20.11 14.66
CA PRO A 169 2.06 18.92 15.49
C PRO A 169 1.99 17.63 14.68
N ARG A 170 2.75 16.62 15.09
CA ARG A 170 2.78 15.30 14.41
C ARG A 170 1.41 14.64 14.32
N SER A 171 0.56 14.87 15.32
CA SER A 171 -0.81 14.37 15.36
C SER A 171 -1.67 14.95 14.23
N GLU A 172 -1.51 16.23 13.94
CA GLU A 172 -2.22 16.90 12.84
C GLU A 172 -1.71 16.42 11.48
N ILE A 173 -0.38 16.30 11.32
CA ILE A 173 0.23 15.80 10.08
C ILE A 173 -0.20 14.35 9.81
N ALA A 174 -0.20 13.50 10.85
CA ALA A 174 -0.63 12.11 10.74
C ALA A 174 -2.11 12.00 10.30
N SER A 175 -2.98 12.84 10.85
CA SER A 175 -4.38 12.90 10.47
C SER A 175 -4.57 13.38 9.04
N ALA A 176 -3.92 14.48 8.67
CA ALA A 176 -3.96 15.02 7.32
C ALA A 176 -3.42 14.02 6.29
N PHE A 177 -2.36 13.28 6.63
CA PHE A 177 -1.83 12.18 5.82
C PHE A 177 -2.89 11.11 5.56
N HIS A 178 -3.52 10.54 6.61
CA HIS A 178 -4.53 9.49 6.45
C HIS A 178 -5.72 9.96 5.61
N ARG A 179 -6.21 11.18 5.86
CA ARG A 179 -7.34 11.76 5.12
C ARG A 179 -7.01 12.02 3.66
N THR A 180 -5.82 12.55 3.40
CA THR A 180 -5.38 12.80 2.02
C THR A 180 -5.18 11.49 1.27
N TYR A 181 -4.54 10.50 1.90
CA TYR A 181 -4.39 9.17 1.34
C TYR A 181 -5.73 8.53 0.97
N ALA A 182 -6.72 8.60 1.87
CA ALA A 182 -8.06 8.13 1.59
C ALA A 182 -8.73 8.90 0.43
N ALA A 183 -8.60 10.23 0.40
CA ALA A 183 -9.18 11.07 -0.65
C ALA A 183 -8.57 10.77 -2.03
N MET A 184 -7.26 10.58 -2.12
CA MET A 184 -6.56 10.20 -3.34
C MET A 184 -7.11 8.87 -3.90
N TRP A 185 -7.25 7.86 -3.04
CA TRP A 185 -7.85 6.59 -3.43
C TRP A 185 -9.33 6.71 -3.80
N CYS A 186 -10.10 7.54 -3.12
CA CYS A 186 -11.50 7.78 -3.47
C CYS A 186 -11.64 8.35 -4.89
N VAL A 187 -10.78 9.31 -5.27
CA VAL A 187 -10.78 9.87 -6.63
C VAL A 187 -10.42 8.81 -7.66
N GLU A 188 -9.38 8.01 -7.43
CA GLU A 188 -8.99 6.94 -8.35
C GLU A 188 -10.08 5.86 -8.46
N LEU A 189 -10.63 5.42 -7.34
CA LEU A 189 -11.73 4.44 -7.32
C LEU A 189 -12.95 4.94 -8.08
N ALA A 190 -13.34 6.20 -7.90
CA ALA A 190 -14.47 6.79 -8.63
C ALA A 190 -14.23 6.82 -10.15
N LYS A 191 -13.02 7.20 -10.59
CA LYS A 191 -12.63 7.17 -12.01
C LYS A 191 -12.74 5.77 -12.59
N GLN A 192 -12.18 4.78 -11.89
CA GLN A 192 -12.18 3.40 -12.37
C GLN A 192 -13.57 2.78 -12.30
N ALA A 193 -14.37 3.09 -11.27
CA ALA A 193 -15.74 2.63 -11.15
C ALA A 193 -16.59 3.05 -12.37
N VAL A 194 -16.48 4.29 -12.81
CA VAL A 194 -17.16 4.79 -14.01
C VAL A 194 -16.65 4.07 -15.26
N ARG A 195 -15.31 3.98 -15.44
CA ARG A 195 -14.69 3.32 -16.61
C ARG A 195 -15.05 1.84 -16.71
N GLN A 196 -15.10 1.13 -15.58
CA GLN A 196 -15.35 -0.30 -15.51
C GLN A 196 -16.85 -0.65 -15.33
N LYS A 197 -17.72 0.36 -15.13
CA LYS A 197 -19.15 0.19 -14.81
C LYS A 197 -19.37 -0.71 -13.59
N LEU A 198 -18.59 -0.47 -12.53
CA LEU A 198 -18.62 -1.21 -11.26
C LEU A 198 -18.98 -0.28 -10.11
N SER A 199 -19.75 -0.78 -9.15
CA SER A 199 -20.13 -0.03 -7.92
C SER A 199 -19.63 -0.70 -6.65
N ARG A 200 -19.29 -2.00 -6.68
CA ARG A 200 -18.81 -2.73 -5.50
C ARG A 200 -17.31 -2.63 -5.37
N VAL A 201 -16.84 -2.29 -4.16
CA VAL A 201 -15.42 -2.16 -3.82
C VAL A 201 -15.13 -3.04 -2.59
N VAL A 202 -14.22 -3.99 -2.74
CA VAL A 202 -13.76 -4.82 -1.62
C VAL A 202 -12.42 -4.28 -1.13
N LEU A 203 -12.35 -3.95 0.16
CA LEU A 203 -11.14 -3.46 0.82
C LEU A 203 -10.46 -4.64 1.51
N CYS A 204 -9.32 -5.10 0.98
CA CYS A 204 -8.54 -6.20 1.53
C CYS A 204 -7.04 -5.88 1.55
N GLY A 205 -6.31 -6.55 2.41
CA GLY A 205 -4.88 -6.32 2.67
C GLY A 205 -4.63 -5.75 4.07
N GLY A 206 -3.40 -5.91 4.56
CA GLY A 206 -3.02 -5.52 5.93
C GLY A 206 -3.22 -4.04 6.25
N VAL A 207 -3.19 -3.15 5.26
CA VAL A 207 -3.42 -1.71 5.46
C VAL A 207 -4.81 -1.41 6.02
N PHE A 208 -5.82 -2.25 5.74
CA PHE A 208 -7.18 -2.08 6.25
C PHE A 208 -7.38 -2.59 7.69
N GLN A 209 -6.31 -3.02 8.35
CA GLN A 209 -6.28 -3.15 9.82
C GLN A 209 -6.16 -1.76 10.49
N ASN A 210 -5.75 -0.72 9.75
CA ASN A 210 -5.77 0.67 10.21
C ASN A 210 -7.21 1.16 10.29
N LYS A 211 -7.72 1.23 11.52
CA LYS A 211 -9.12 1.60 11.79
C LYS A 211 -9.41 3.04 11.40
N LEU A 212 -8.48 3.97 11.62
CA LEU A 212 -8.65 5.37 11.22
C LEU A 212 -8.83 5.48 9.70
N LEU A 213 -8.01 4.79 8.92
CA LEU A 213 -8.13 4.78 7.47
C LEU A 213 -9.48 4.24 7.02
N VAL A 214 -9.95 3.14 7.62
CA VAL A 214 -11.25 2.53 7.31
C VAL A 214 -12.40 3.46 7.69
N ASP A 215 -12.35 4.07 8.89
CA ASP A 215 -13.37 5.01 9.38
C ASP A 215 -13.48 6.26 8.46
N ILE A 216 -12.41 6.66 7.78
CA ILE A 216 -12.41 7.76 6.82
C ILE A 216 -12.88 7.28 5.44
N LEU A 217 -12.32 6.19 4.94
CA LEU A 217 -12.49 5.75 3.55
C LEU A 217 -13.91 5.23 3.27
N MET A 218 -14.49 4.44 4.19
CA MET A 218 -15.81 3.83 4.00
C MET A 218 -16.94 4.86 3.78
N PRO A 219 -17.08 5.93 4.59
CA PRO A 219 -18.06 6.98 4.35
C PRO A 219 -17.80 7.73 3.04
N MET A 220 -16.55 8.06 2.72
CA MET A 220 -16.20 8.75 1.49
C MET A 220 -16.60 7.95 0.24
N LEU A 221 -16.36 6.64 0.23
CA LEU A 221 -16.77 5.76 -0.87
C LEU A 221 -18.29 5.71 -1.02
N ARG A 222 -19.04 5.63 0.09
CA ARG A 222 -20.51 5.64 0.06
C ARG A 222 -21.07 6.97 -0.48
N GLN A 223 -20.46 8.10 -0.14
CA GLN A 223 -20.83 9.42 -0.68
C GLN A 223 -20.62 9.51 -2.19
N LEU A 224 -19.68 8.75 -2.75
CA LEU A 224 -19.46 8.62 -4.19
C LEU A 224 -20.41 7.61 -4.88
N GLY A 225 -21.41 7.07 -4.17
CA GLY A 225 -22.32 6.07 -4.69
C GLY A 225 -21.74 4.67 -4.81
N LEU A 226 -20.55 4.43 -4.24
CA LEU A 226 -19.92 3.12 -4.22
C LEU A 226 -20.38 2.29 -3.02
N GLN A 227 -20.30 0.98 -3.16
CA GLN A 227 -20.65 0.02 -2.10
C GLN A 227 -19.36 -0.63 -1.59
N PRO A 228 -18.72 -0.08 -0.53
CA PRO A 228 -17.52 -0.65 0.03
C PRO A 228 -17.84 -1.82 0.97
N TYR A 229 -17.03 -2.87 0.87
CA TYR A 229 -17.09 -4.07 1.70
C TYR A 229 -15.73 -4.33 2.36
N LEU A 230 -15.79 -4.75 3.62
CA LEU A 230 -14.66 -5.35 4.33
C LEU A 230 -14.96 -6.84 4.54
N PRO A 231 -13.96 -7.72 4.45
CA PRO A 231 -14.13 -9.12 4.83
C PRO A 231 -14.60 -9.22 6.30
N ALA A 232 -15.68 -9.95 6.54
CA ALA A 232 -16.22 -10.14 7.89
C ALA A 232 -15.89 -11.51 8.48
N SER A 233 -15.90 -12.57 7.64
CA SER A 233 -15.69 -13.95 8.06
C SER A 233 -14.27 -14.44 7.80
N VAL A 234 -13.51 -13.72 6.99
CA VAL A 234 -12.13 -14.05 6.63
C VAL A 234 -11.26 -12.84 7.00
N PRO A 235 -10.08 -13.03 7.60
CA PRO A 235 -9.18 -11.92 7.89
C PRO A 235 -8.84 -11.14 6.62
N CYS A 236 -8.79 -9.81 6.72
CA CYS A 236 -8.45 -8.95 5.57
C CYS A 236 -6.96 -8.98 5.21
N ASN A 237 -6.12 -9.64 6.00
CA ASN A 237 -4.67 -9.78 5.82
C ASN A 237 -4.30 -11.15 5.23
N ASP A 238 -3.01 -11.50 5.25
CA ASP A 238 -2.46 -12.75 4.68
C ASP A 238 -3.11 -14.02 5.22
N ALA A 239 -3.69 -14.01 6.43
CA ALA A 239 -4.38 -15.17 6.98
C ALA A 239 -5.62 -15.58 6.16
N GLY A 240 -6.13 -14.66 5.31
CA GLY A 240 -7.23 -14.93 4.38
C GLY A 240 -6.81 -15.58 3.04
N ILE A 241 -5.51 -15.64 2.72
CA ILE A 241 -5.01 -16.06 1.40
C ILE A 241 -5.43 -17.49 1.07
N ALA A 242 -5.29 -18.42 2.01
CA ALA A 242 -5.63 -19.83 1.78
C ALA A 242 -7.11 -20.01 1.42
N VAL A 243 -8.01 -19.29 2.11
CA VAL A 243 -9.45 -19.31 1.81
C VAL A 243 -9.72 -18.74 0.41
N GLY A 244 -9.03 -17.65 0.03
CA GLY A 244 -9.11 -17.06 -1.30
C GLY A 244 -8.65 -18.03 -2.40
N GLN A 245 -7.53 -18.71 -2.18
CA GLN A 245 -7.01 -19.74 -3.11
C GLN A 245 -8.01 -20.89 -3.30
N MET A 246 -8.61 -21.38 -2.21
CA MET A 246 -9.65 -22.40 -2.30
C MET A 246 -10.87 -21.95 -3.08
N ALA A 247 -11.33 -20.71 -2.86
CA ALA A 247 -12.48 -20.15 -3.57
C ALA A 247 -12.23 -20.00 -5.09
N VAL A 248 -11.03 -19.57 -5.49
CA VAL A 248 -10.61 -19.48 -6.90
C VAL A 248 -10.53 -20.88 -7.52
N THR A 249 -9.92 -21.84 -6.82
CA THR A 249 -9.81 -23.22 -7.30
C THR A 249 -11.18 -23.86 -7.50
N ALA A 250 -12.09 -23.70 -6.53
CA ALA A 250 -13.46 -24.19 -6.65
C ALA A 250 -14.18 -23.60 -7.87
N ALA A 251 -14.04 -22.29 -8.11
CA ALA A 251 -14.64 -21.63 -9.25
C ALA A 251 -14.07 -22.14 -10.61
N TRP A 252 -12.78 -22.44 -10.66
CA TRP A 252 -12.17 -23.04 -11.86
C TRP A 252 -12.68 -24.46 -12.12
N ILE A 253 -12.84 -25.28 -11.07
CA ILE A 253 -13.43 -26.62 -11.19
C ILE A 253 -14.86 -26.52 -11.71
N GLU A 254 -15.70 -25.65 -11.12
CA GLU A 254 -17.08 -25.41 -11.57
C GLU A 254 -17.14 -25.04 -13.05
N GLN A 255 -16.26 -24.12 -13.51
CA GLN A 255 -16.20 -23.72 -14.93
C GLN A 255 -15.76 -24.88 -15.82
N SER A 256 -14.77 -25.67 -15.40
CA SER A 256 -14.29 -26.82 -16.16
C SER A 256 -15.35 -27.89 -16.29
N MET A 257 -16.12 -28.15 -15.23
CA MET A 257 -17.23 -29.11 -15.25
C MET A 257 -18.36 -28.64 -16.21
N ASN A 258 -18.73 -27.37 -16.15
CA ASN A 258 -19.74 -26.79 -17.03
C ASN A 258 -19.32 -26.73 -18.52
N HIS A 259 -18.03 -26.72 -18.81
CA HIS A 259 -17.48 -26.86 -20.17
C HIS A 259 -17.39 -28.31 -20.63
N ASN A 260 -17.22 -29.27 -19.71
CA ASN A 260 -17.09 -30.69 -19.98
C ASN A 260 -18.42 -31.39 -20.24
N ASP A 261 -19.55 -30.82 -19.88
CA ASP A 261 -20.87 -31.28 -20.34
C ASP A 261 -21.02 -31.08 -21.87
N LYS A 262 -20.08 -30.40 -22.53
CA LYS A 262 -19.99 -30.29 -23.99
C LYS A 262 -18.83 -31.06 -24.65
N ARG A 263 -17.83 -31.57 -23.92
CA ARG A 263 -16.74 -32.43 -24.44
C ARG A 263 -16.05 -33.14 -23.30
N HIS A 264 -15.93 -34.46 -23.39
CA HIS A 264 -15.13 -35.30 -22.48
C HIS A 264 -13.66 -34.84 -22.49
N ALA A 265 -13.20 -34.16 -21.46
CA ALA A 265 -11.79 -33.86 -21.25
C ALA A 265 -11.35 -34.19 -19.83
N ARG A 266 -10.27 -34.95 -19.75
CA ARG A 266 -9.64 -35.43 -18.51
C ARG A 266 -8.96 -34.26 -17.80
N VAL A 267 -9.23 -34.07 -16.50
CA VAL A 267 -8.50 -33.15 -15.62
C VAL A 267 -7.22 -33.85 -15.18
N VAL A 268 -6.07 -33.24 -15.45
CA VAL A 268 -4.79 -33.59 -14.84
C VAL A 268 -4.54 -32.54 -13.75
N VAL A 269 -4.60 -32.96 -12.49
CA VAL A 269 -4.18 -32.17 -11.35
C VAL A 269 -2.68 -32.36 -11.18
N GLY A 270 -1.91 -31.35 -11.51
CA GLY A 270 -0.48 -31.29 -11.15
C GLY A 270 -0.36 -30.73 -9.72
N LEU A 271 0.24 -31.50 -8.82
CA LEU A 271 0.65 -31.12 -7.46
C LEU A 271 1.89 -30.23 -7.51
#